data_29f9915360b22070c76b1eaee80c2e4a
#
_entry.id   29f9915360b22070c76b1eaee80c2e4a
#
_cell.length_a   1.000
_cell.length_b   1.000
_cell.length_c   1.000
_cell.angle_alpha   90.00
_cell.angle_beta   90.00
_cell.angle_gamma   90.00
#
_symmetry.space_group_name_H-M   'P 1'
#
loop_
_entity.id
_entity.type
_entity.pdbx_description
1 polymer ?
#
loop_
_entity_poly.entity_id
_entity_poly.type
_entity_poly.pdbx_seq_one_letter_code
_entity_poly.pdbx_strand_id
1 'polypeptide(L)'
;PETINYRTLKPEREGLFDEVIFGPTKDWECACGKYKRIRYRGIVCDRCGVEVTRTKVRRERMGHIELKAPVSHIWYFKGIPSRMGLTLDMSPRALEEVIYFAAYVVIDPKDTPLEHKSIMTEREYRERLREFGHGSFVAKMGAEAIQDLLKQVDLEKEIAELKEELKTATGQKRVKAIRRLDVLDAFYKSGNKPEWMILNILPVIPPDLRPMLQLDGGRFASSDLNDLYRRVINRNNRLARLLELNAPGIIVQNEKRMLQEAVDALIDNGRRGRPITGPGSRPLKSLSHMLKGKQGRFRQNLLGKRVDFSGRSVIAVGPTLKMYQCGVPREMAIELFKPFVMREIVARDIVQNVKAAKRLVERGD
;
A
#
# COMPACT_ATOMS: atom_id res chain seq x y z
N PRO A 1 5.15 15.58 5.14
CA PRO A 1 3.93 15.60 4.31
C PRO A 1 4.11 16.38 3.01
N GLU A 2 5.29 16.95 2.80
CA GLU A 2 5.59 17.78 1.62
C GLU A 2 5.66 16.91 0.35
N THR A 3 5.34 17.52 -0.78
CA THR A 3 5.38 16.86 -2.08
C THR A 3 6.35 17.57 -3.03
N ILE A 4 5.89 18.64 -3.64
CA ILE A 4 6.69 19.49 -4.53
C ILE A 4 6.57 20.94 -4.11
N ASN A 5 7.58 21.73 -4.44
CA ASN A 5 7.50 23.18 -4.31
C ASN A 5 6.75 23.75 -5.53
N TYR A 6 5.59 24.33 -5.31
CA TYR A 6 4.73 24.86 -6.39
C TYR A 6 5.34 26.04 -7.16
N ARG A 7 6.31 26.73 -6.57
CA ARG A 7 7.02 27.84 -7.25
C ARG A 7 8.11 27.31 -8.18
N THR A 8 8.93 26.37 -7.67
CA THR A 8 10.11 25.87 -8.39
C THR A 8 9.81 24.57 -9.15
N LEU A 9 8.67 23.94 -8.90
CA LEU A 9 8.25 22.64 -9.44
C LEU A 9 9.22 21.49 -9.12
N LYS A 10 10.10 21.71 -8.14
CA LYS A 10 11.06 20.68 -7.68
C LYS A 10 10.53 19.91 -6.48
N PRO A 11 10.90 18.62 -6.35
CA PRO A 11 10.58 17.84 -5.17
C PRO A 11 11.16 18.49 -3.89
N GLU A 12 10.35 18.52 -2.84
CA GLU A 12 10.81 18.96 -1.53
C GLU A 12 11.67 17.89 -0.84
N ARG A 13 12.64 18.34 -0.05
CA ARG A 13 13.50 17.43 0.73
C ARG A 13 12.69 16.69 1.78
N GLU A 14 13.04 15.43 2.02
CA GLU A 14 12.37 14.52 2.95
C GLU A 14 10.87 14.32 2.67
N GLY A 15 10.41 14.78 1.51
CA GLY A 15 9.05 14.66 1.06
C GLY A 15 8.76 13.36 0.30
N LEU A 16 7.51 13.23 -0.12
CA LEU A 16 7.02 12.04 -0.85
C LEU A 16 7.62 11.87 -2.25
N PHE A 17 8.30 12.88 -2.79
CA PHE A 17 8.95 12.86 -4.10
C PHE A 17 10.46 13.15 -4.03
N ASP A 18 11.05 13.10 -2.84
CA ASP A 18 12.45 13.46 -2.63
C ASP A 18 13.39 12.67 -3.54
N GLU A 19 14.29 13.40 -4.22
CA GLU A 19 15.29 12.82 -5.12
C GLU A 19 16.39 12.05 -4.36
N VAL A 20 16.67 12.41 -3.12
CA VAL A 20 17.65 11.69 -2.28
C VAL A 20 17.15 10.29 -1.94
N ILE A 21 15.86 10.16 -1.62
CA ILE A 21 15.26 8.88 -1.25
C ILE A 21 14.97 8.03 -2.47
N PHE A 22 14.30 8.60 -3.47
CA PHE A 22 13.73 7.87 -4.60
C PHE A 22 14.54 7.92 -5.90
N GLY A 23 15.54 8.78 -5.95
CA GLY A 23 16.37 8.96 -7.12
C GLY A 23 16.07 10.23 -7.93
N PRO A 24 16.94 10.55 -8.91
CA PRO A 24 16.88 11.79 -9.67
C PRO A 24 15.66 11.85 -10.60
N THR A 25 15.22 13.06 -10.91
CA THR A 25 14.13 13.33 -11.87
C THR A 25 14.59 13.36 -13.32
N LYS A 26 15.90 13.50 -13.55
CA LYS A 26 16.52 13.44 -14.89
C LYS A 26 17.61 12.40 -14.94
N ASP A 27 17.72 11.71 -16.06
CA ASP A 27 18.75 10.67 -16.26
C ASP A 27 20.16 11.27 -16.12
N TRP A 28 20.97 10.62 -15.29
CA TRP A 28 22.38 10.94 -15.11
C TRP A 28 22.65 12.39 -14.67
N GLU A 29 21.74 12.96 -13.90
CA GLU A 29 21.86 14.33 -13.38
C GLU A 29 21.45 14.38 -11.91
N CYS A 30 22.27 15.00 -11.05
CA CYS A 30 21.88 15.26 -9.67
C CYS A 30 20.93 16.49 -9.56
N ALA A 31 20.26 16.67 -8.42
CA ALA A 31 19.29 17.75 -8.23
C ALA A 31 19.88 19.16 -8.34
N CYS A 32 21.13 19.37 -7.88
CA CYS A 32 21.81 20.66 -7.96
C CYS A 32 22.50 20.93 -9.31
N GLY A 33 22.60 19.94 -10.19
CA GLY A 33 23.22 20.06 -11.50
C GLY A 33 24.75 20.02 -11.50
N LYS A 34 25.40 19.77 -10.35
CA LYS A 34 26.87 19.64 -10.26
C LYS A 34 27.42 18.50 -11.09
N TYR A 35 26.77 17.35 -11.01
CA TYR A 35 27.10 16.16 -11.79
C TYR A 35 26.05 15.94 -12.87
N LYS A 36 26.51 15.95 -14.12
CA LYS A 36 25.69 15.70 -15.31
C LYS A 36 26.44 14.71 -16.20
N ARG A 37 25.73 13.84 -16.89
CA ARG A 37 26.23 12.83 -17.82
C ARG A 37 26.61 11.51 -17.16
N ILE A 38 26.60 10.47 -17.99
CA ILE A 38 26.80 9.06 -17.63
C ILE A 38 28.17 8.74 -17.00
N ARG A 39 29.21 9.57 -17.28
CA ARG A 39 30.55 9.37 -16.71
C ARG A 39 30.58 9.43 -15.17
N TYR A 40 29.59 10.10 -14.56
CA TYR A 40 29.45 10.20 -13.10
C TYR A 40 28.49 9.17 -12.50
N ARG A 41 28.18 8.11 -13.25
CA ARG A 41 27.27 7.05 -12.82
C ARG A 41 27.62 6.52 -11.44
N GLY A 42 26.62 6.41 -10.56
CA GLY A 42 26.74 5.83 -9.23
C GLY A 42 27.35 6.77 -8.17
N ILE A 43 27.76 7.97 -8.55
CA ILE A 43 28.28 8.97 -7.61
C ILE A 43 27.11 9.60 -6.86
N VAL A 44 27.21 9.67 -5.53
CA VAL A 44 26.30 10.43 -4.68
C VAL A 44 26.85 11.86 -4.58
N CYS A 45 26.05 12.85 -5.00
CA CYS A 45 26.47 14.23 -4.97
C CYS A 45 26.73 14.71 -3.54
N ASP A 46 27.92 15.24 -3.29
CA ASP A 46 28.35 15.80 -2.00
C ASP A 46 27.56 17.05 -1.61
N ARG A 47 26.98 17.77 -2.57
CA ARG A 47 26.19 18.99 -2.34
C ARG A 47 24.72 18.74 -2.10
N CYS A 48 24.06 17.90 -2.89
CA CYS A 48 22.61 17.66 -2.80
C CYS A 48 22.24 16.25 -2.30
N GLY A 49 23.19 15.33 -2.22
CA GLY A 49 22.97 13.96 -1.75
C GLY A 49 22.25 13.04 -2.75
N VAL A 50 21.98 13.50 -3.95
CA VAL A 50 21.29 12.73 -4.99
C VAL A 50 22.27 11.86 -5.74
N GLU A 51 21.96 10.58 -5.89
CA GLU A 51 22.76 9.64 -6.68
C GLU A 51 22.55 9.90 -8.17
N VAL A 52 23.64 9.90 -8.93
CA VAL A 52 23.63 10.03 -10.39
C VAL A 52 23.29 8.67 -11.02
N THR A 53 22.03 8.49 -11.37
CA THR A 53 21.51 7.25 -11.95
C THR A 53 20.35 7.56 -12.91
N ARG A 54 19.74 6.52 -13.47
CA ARG A 54 18.58 6.69 -14.34
C ARG A 54 17.33 7.04 -13.55
N THR A 55 16.43 7.80 -14.14
CA THR A 55 15.11 8.13 -13.56
C THR A 55 14.24 6.91 -13.31
N LYS A 56 14.50 5.80 -14.02
CA LYS A 56 13.79 4.54 -13.85
C LYS A 56 13.76 4.04 -12.39
N VAL A 57 14.79 4.35 -11.60
CA VAL A 57 14.84 3.97 -10.18
C VAL A 57 13.71 4.59 -9.35
N ARG A 58 13.11 5.71 -9.78
CA ARG A 58 11.93 6.32 -9.15
C ARG A 58 10.66 5.45 -9.27
N ARG A 59 10.68 4.44 -10.13
CA ARG A 59 9.65 3.41 -10.22
C ARG A 59 9.94 2.20 -9.32
N GLU A 60 11.17 2.03 -8.89
CA GLU A 60 11.67 0.82 -8.22
C GLU A 60 11.97 1.04 -6.74
N ARG A 61 12.45 2.23 -6.36
CA ARG A 61 12.87 2.52 -5.00
C ARG A 61 11.69 2.76 -4.07
N MET A 62 11.66 2.00 -2.97
CA MET A 62 10.71 2.15 -1.87
C MET A 62 11.26 3.12 -0.83
N GLY A 63 10.36 3.90 -0.23
CA GLY A 63 10.63 4.64 1.00
C GLY A 63 9.92 3.99 2.19
N HIS A 64 10.03 4.61 3.37
CA HIS A 64 9.32 4.16 4.56
C HIS A 64 8.96 5.32 5.48
N ILE A 65 7.97 5.09 6.33
CA ILE A 65 7.56 5.99 7.42
C ILE A 65 7.71 5.22 8.72
N GLU A 66 8.55 5.71 9.64
CA GLU A 66 8.64 5.18 10.99
C GLU A 66 7.45 5.69 11.80
N LEU A 67 6.56 4.77 12.18
CA LEU A 67 5.38 5.11 12.95
C LEU A 67 5.73 5.32 14.41
N LYS A 68 5.23 6.39 15.01
CA LYS A 68 5.45 6.74 16.44
C LYS A 68 4.59 5.89 17.38
N ALA A 69 3.65 5.15 16.85
CA ALA A 69 2.90 4.12 17.57
C ALA A 69 2.64 2.95 16.61
N PRO A 70 2.64 1.70 17.11
CA PRO A 70 2.27 0.54 16.31
C PRO A 70 0.86 0.67 15.75
N VAL A 71 0.65 0.17 14.55
CA VAL A 71 -0.63 0.21 13.83
C VAL A 71 -0.98 -1.19 13.35
N SER A 72 -2.22 -1.62 13.53
CA SER A 72 -2.72 -2.90 13.03
C SER A 72 -2.95 -2.86 11.53
N HIS A 73 -2.52 -3.91 10.83
CA HIS A 73 -2.80 -4.05 9.41
C HIS A 73 -4.26 -4.50 9.20
N ILE A 74 -5.05 -3.67 8.55
CA ILE A 74 -6.50 -3.88 8.42
C ILE A 74 -6.89 -5.18 7.69
N TRP A 75 -6.07 -5.70 6.78
CA TRP A 75 -6.35 -6.96 6.09
C TRP A 75 -6.38 -8.16 7.04
N TYR A 76 -5.49 -8.17 8.03
CA TYR A 76 -5.40 -9.26 9.00
C TYR A 76 -6.41 -9.14 10.15
N PHE A 77 -6.87 -7.91 10.39
CA PHE A 77 -7.88 -7.62 11.41
C PHE A 77 -9.31 -7.76 10.87
N LYS A 78 -9.66 -7.04 9.77
CA LYS A 78 -11.03 -7.00 9.18
C LYS A 78 -11.26 -8.06 8.09
N GLY A 79 -10.35 -8.96 7.85
CA GLY A 79 -10.56 -10.10 6.98
C GLY A 79 -11.66 -11.03 7.51
N ILE A 80 -12.27 -11.81 6.63
CA ILE A 80 -13.26 -12.86 7.00
C ILE A 80 -12.71 -14.20 6.54
N PRO A 81 -12.29 -15.07 7.47
CA PRO A 81 -12.14 -14.84 8.92
C PRO A 81 -10.97 -13.92 9.26
N SER A 82 -11.04 -13.26 10.43
CA SER A 82 -9.93 -12.46 10.95
C SER A 82 -8.73 -13.33 11.30
N ARG A 83 -7.61 -13.13 10.60
CA ARG A 83 -6.36 -13.88 10.87
C ARG A 83 -5.83 -13.59 12.27
N MET A 84 -5.85 -12.33 12.66
CA MET A 84 -5.46 -11.89 14.00
C MET A 84 -6.36 -12.46 15.08
N GLY A 85 -7.68 -12.49 14.85
CA GLY A 85 -8.66 -13.08 15.77
C GLY A 85 -8.47 -14.58 15.94
N LEU A 86 -8.17 -15.32 14.87
CA LEU A 86 -7.87 -16.74 14.93
C LEU A 86 -6.56 -17.04 15.67
N THR A 87 -5.52 -16.22 15.44
CA THR A 87 -4.22 -16.39 16.11
C THR A 87 -4.32 -16.17 17.61
N LEU A 88 -5.02 -15.12 18.05
CA LEU A 88 -5.17 -14.78 19.47
C LEU A 88 -6.35 -15.50 20.18
N ASP A 89 -7.19 -16.18 19.43
CA ASP A 89 -8.47 -16.70 19.90
C ASP A 89 -9.39 -15.62 20.50
N MET A 90 -9.42 -14.46 19.87
CA MET A 90 -10.24 -13.32 20.25
C MET A 90 -11.33 -13.04 19.21
N SER A 91 -12.48 -12.56 19.66
CA SER A 91 -13.55 -12.16 18.74
C SER A 91 -13.16 -10.91 17.96
N PRO A 92 -13.63 -10.76 16.70
CA PRO A 92 -13.38 -9.54 15.91
C PRO A 92 -13.86 -8.27 16.59
N ARG A 93 -14.96 -8.34 17.34
CA ARG A 93 -15.50 -7.20 18.11
C ARG A 93 -14.55 -6.80 19.22
N ALA A 94 -14.05 -7.77 19.97
CA ALA A 94 -13.10 -7.55 21.04
C ALA A 94 -11.81 -6.90 20.54
N LEU A 95 -11.28 -7.40 19.41
CA LEU A 95 -10.11 -6.79 18.75
C LEU A 95 -10.38 -5.35 18.30
N GLU A 96 -11.56 -5.08 17.76
CA GLU A 96 -11.94 -3.73 17.31
C GLU A 96 -11.98 -2.75 18.48
N GLU A 97 -12.59 -3.14 19.60
CA GLU A 97 -12.67 -2.31 20.79
C GLU A 97 -11.27 -1.96 21.34
N VAL A 98 -10.34 -2.90 21.31
CA VAL A 98 -8.94 -2.66 21.76
C VAL A 98 -8.15 -1.82 20.76
N ILE A 99 -8.16 -2.17 19.49
CA ILE A 99 -7.35 -1.50 18.46
C ILE A 99 -7.73 -0.02 18.33
N TYR A 100 -9.03 0.31 18.45
CA TYR A 100 -9.53 1.67 18.33
C TYR A 100 -9.71 2.41 19.65
N PHE A 101 -9.02 1.96 20.71
CA PHE A 101 -8.95 2.65 21.99
C PHE A 101 -10.31 2.80 22.71
N ALA A 102 -11.21 1.85 22.53
CA ALA A 102 -12.48 1.79 23.25
C ALA A 102 -12.40 0.96 24.53
N ALA A 103 -11.48 0.00 24.60
CA ALA A 103 -11.34 -0.91 25.73
C ALA A 103 -9.87 -1.28 25.97
N TYR A 104 -9.57 -1.66 27.22
CA TYR A 104 -8.29 -2.27 27.61
C TYR A 104 -8.32 -3.77 27.43
N VAL A 105 -7.18 -4.37 27.15
CA VAL A 105 -6.98 -5.81 27.20
C VAL A 105 -5.90 -6.17 28.22
N VAL A 106 -6.12 -7.20 29.01
CA VAL A 106 -5.15 -7.72 29.98
C VAL A 106 -4.08 -8.52 29.25
N ILE A 107 -2.84 -8.01 29.30
CA ILE A 107 -1.67 -8.66 28.70
C ILE A 107 -1.02 -9.62 29.68
N ASP A 108 -0.91 -9.20 30.95
CA ASP A 108 -0.33 -9.99 32.02
C ASP A 108 -1.15 -9.76 33.32
N PRO A 109 -1.89 -10.78 33.79
CA PRO A 109 -2.69 -10.66 34.99
C PRO A 109 -1.86 -10.68 36.27
N LYS A 110 -0.58 -11.12 36.22
CA LYS A 110 0.29 -11.35 37.39
C LYS A 110 -0.44 -12.15 38.49
N ASP A 111 -0.40 -11.63 39.75
CA ASP A 111 -1.03 -12.25 40.90
C ASP A 111 -2.51 -11.87 41.10
N THR A 112 -3.14 -11.23 40.11
CA THR A 112 -4.56 -10.84 40.22
C THR A 112 -5.48 -11.93 39.66
N PRO A 113 -6.76 -12.00 40.06
CA PRO A 113 -7.72 -12.95 39.54
C PRO A 113 -8.26 -12.60 38.14
N LEU A 114 -7.61 -11.68 37.45
CA LEU A 114 -7.98 -11.28 36.10
C LEU A 114 -7.61 -12.38 35.10
N GLU A 115 -8.46 -12.58 34.11
CA GLU A 115 -8.16 -13.53 33.05
C GLU A 115 -7.27 -12.88 31.98
N HIS A 116 -6.27 -13.63 31.50
CA HIS A 116 -5.45 -13.24 30.34
C HIS A 116 -6.32 -13.01 29.11
N LYS A 117 -6.06 -11.93 28.35
CA LYS A 117 -6.86 -11.49 27.20
C LYS A 117 -8.28 -11.01 27.53
N SER A 118 -8.66 -10.88 28.79
CA SER A 118 -9.94 -10.27 29.13
C SER A 118 -9.97 -8.80 28.77
N ILE A 119 -11.16 -8.34 28.40
CA ILE A 119 -11.39 -6.95 27.97
C ILE A 119 -12.11 -6.21 29.06
N MET A 120 -11.71 -4.98 29.31
CA MET A 120 -12.35 -4.11 30.27
C MET A 120 -12.48 -2.68 29.74
N THR A 121 -13.58 -2.06 30.12
CA THR A 121 -13.81 -0.64 29.85
C THR A 121 -12.88 0.24 30.66
N GLU A 122 -12.74 1.51 30.30
CA GLU A 122 -11.97 2.50 31.06
C GLU A 122 -12.42 2.58 32.54
N ARG A 123 -13.73 2.46 32.79
CA ARG A 123 -14.28 2.46 34.13
C ARG A 123 -13.83 1.24 34.94
N GLU A 124 -14.00 0.06 34.39
CA GLU A 124 -13.58 -1.21 35.00
C GLU A 124 -12.06 -1.21 35.25
N TYR A 125 -11.27 -0.72 34.30
CA TYR A 125 -9.82 -0.59 34.45
C TYR A 125 -9.46 0.27 35.67
N ARG A 126 -10.11 1.42 35.85
CA ARG A 126 -9.88 2.29 37.01
C ARG A 126 -10.34 1.65 38.32
N GLU A 127 -11.47 0.92 38.31
CA GLU A 127 -11.97 0.19 39.46
C GLU A 127 -10.97 -0.90 39.89
N ARG A 128 -10.46 -1.70 38.94
CA ARG A 128 -9.44 -2.71 39.19
C ARG A 128 -8.09 -2.13 39.65
N LEU A 129 -7.69 -1.00 39.13
CA LEU A 129 -6.48 -0.31 39.66
C LEU A 129 -6.64 0.17 41.10
N ARG A 130 -7.84 0.55 41.52
CA ARG A 130 -8.13 0.91 42.91
C ARG A 130 -8.16 -0.31 43.81
N GLU A 131 -8.70 -1.43 43.32
CA GLU A 131 -8.82 -2.70 44.07
C GLU A 131 -7.46 -3.37 44.26
N PHE A 132 -6.67 -3.51 43.23
CA PHE A 132 -5.41 -4.27 43.26
C PHE A 132 -4.14 -3.41 43.37
N GLY A 133 -4.25 -2.11 43.16
CA GLY A 133 -3.11 -1.19 43.20
C GLY A 133 -2.44 -1.02 41.80
N HIS A 134 -1.64 0.06 41.73
CA HIS A 134 -0.88 0.31 40.48
C HIS A 134 0.24 -0.71 40.32
N GLY A 135 0.33 -1.27 39.07
CA GLY A 135 1.37 -2.23 38.69
C GLY A 135 1.07 -3.69 39.09
N SER A 136 -0.10 -3.98 39.68
CA SER A 136 -0.56 -5.32 40.01
C SER A 136 -0.87 -6.20 38.82
N PHE A 137 -1.20 -5.61 37.69
CA PHE A 137 -1.44 -6.26 36.40
C PHE A 137 -1.03 -5.34 35.26
N VAL A 138 -0.89 -5.88 34.05
CA VAL A 138 -0.57 -5.13 32.83
C VAL A 138 -1.75 -5.19 31.88
N ALA A 139 -2.36 -4.03 31.61
CA ALA A 139 -3.39 -3.88 30.58
C ALA A 139 -3.08 -2.65 29.74
N LYS A 140 -3.30 -2.78 28.44
CA LYS A 140 -3.03 -1.72 27.44
C LYS A 140 -4.17 -1.59 26.46
N MET A 141 -4.14 -0.53 25.67
CA MET A 141 -5.04 -0.26 24.55
C MET A 141 -4.26 -0.18 23.22
N GLY A 142 -5.00 -0.27 22.12
CA GLY A 142 -4.47 -0.05 20.77
C GLY A 142 -3.69 -1.22 20.20
N ALA A 143 -3.12 -1.00 19.02
CA ALA A 143 -2.34 -2.02 18.31
C ALA A 143 -1.09 -2.47 19.08
N GLU A 144 -0.54 -1.62 19.93
CA GLU A 144 0.58 -1.97 20.83
C GLU A 144 0.21 -3.13 21.75
N ALA A 145 -0.98 -3.10 22.36
CA ALA A 145 -1.47 -4.16 23.21
C ALA A 145 -1.61 -5.48 22.44
N ILE A 146 -2.15 -5.42 21.24
CA ILE A 146 -2.29 -6.60 20.37
C ILE A 146 -0.92 -7.12 19.94
N GLN A 147 0.05 -6.26 19.68
CA GLN A 147 1.42 -6.66 19.35
C GLN A 147 2.06 -7.43 20.50
N ASP A 148 1.89 -6.95 21.74
CA ASP A 148 2.42 -7.62 22.92
C ASP A 148 1.77 -9.01 23.12
N LEU A 149 0.47 -9.13 22.90
CA LEU A 149 -0.23 -10.44 22.91
C LEU A 149 0.27 -11.38 21.81
N LEU A 150 0.49 -10.87 20.60
CA LEU A 150 0.99 -11.67 19.48
C LEU A 150 2.42 -12.18 19.72
N LYS A 151 3.28 -11.38 20.39
CA LYS A 151 4.62 -11.82 20.81
C LYS A 151 4.63 -12.93 21.83
N GLN A 152 3.57 -13.05 22.64
CA GLN A 152 3.42 -14.09 23.65
C GLN A 152 2.95 -15.43 23.08
N VAL A 153 2.48 -15.47 21.81
CA VAL A 153 1.98 -16.70 21.18
C VAL A 153 3.13 -17.66 20.91
N ASP A 154 3.10 -18.81 21.60
CA ASP A 154 3.96 -19.94 21.30
C ASP A 154 3.29 -20.86 20.27
N LEU A 155 3.78 -20.76 19.02
CA LEU A 155 3.18 -21.51 17.90
C LEU A 155 3.25 -23.01 18.08
N GLU A 156 4.35 -23.55 18.58
CA GLU A 156 4.52 -25.00 18.74
C GLU A 156 3.57 -25.56 19.78
N LYS A 157 3.48 -24.91 20.93
CA LYS A 157 2.58 -25.29 22.02
C LYS A 157 1.12 -25.19 21.61
N GLU A 158 0.71 -24.08 21.03
CA GLU A 158 -0.68 -23.86 20.58
C GLU A 158 -1.11 -24.86 19.49
N ILE A 159 -0.21 -25.20 18.55
CA ILE A 159 -0.46 -26.20 17.52
C ILE A 159 -0.63 -27.60 18.15
N ALA A 160 0.22 -27.96 19.13
CA ALA A 160 0.11 -29.23 19.83
C ALA A 160 -1.20 -29.33 20.59
N GLU A 161 -1.57 -28.33 21.36
CA GLU A 161 -2.83 -28.27 22.11
C GLU A 161 -4.06 -28.37 21.18
N LEU A 162 -4.08 -27.68 20.06
CA LEU A 162 -5.17 -27.74 19.07
C LEU A 162 -5.28 -29.12 18.42
N LYS A 163 -4.17 -29.81 18.16
CA LYS A 163 -4.17 -31.17 17.63
C LYS A 163 -4.78 -32.18 18.62
N GLU A 164 -4.50 -32.01 19.91
CA GLU A 164 -5.14 -32.83 20.96
C GLU A 164 -6.63 -32.51 21.10
N GLU A 165 -7.00 -31.21 21.11
CA GLU A 165 -8.41 -30.78 21.15
C GLU A 165 -9.21 -31.35 19.97
N LEU A 166 -8.65 -31.43 18.78
CA LEU A 166 -9.31 -31.97 17.59
C LEU A 166 -9.68 -33.47 17.69
N LYS A 167 -9.03 -34.23 18.56
CA LYS A 167 -9.37 -35.64 18.80
C LYS A 167 -10.72 -35.79 19.49
N THR A 168 -11.09 -34.83 20.33
CA THR A 168 -12.32 -34.89 21.15
C THR A 168 -13.39 -33.88 20.68
N ALA A 169 -13.01 -32.84 19.99
CA ALA A 169 -13.92 -31.78 19.57
C ALA A 169 -14.89 -32.24 18.48
N THR A 170 -16.15 -31.81 18.60
CA THR A 170 -17.23 -32.08 17.64
C THR A 170 -17.96 -30.78 17.24
N GLY A 171 -18.70 -30.81 16.13
CA GLY A 171 -19.54 -29.72 15.69
C GLY A 171 -18.76 -28.42 15.42
N GLN A 172 -19.28 -27.32 15.88
CA GLN A 172 -18.73 -25.96 15.64
C GLN A 172 -17.37 -25.75 16.31
N LYS A 173 -17.12 -26.37 17.46
CA LYS A 173 -15.81 -26.31 18.14
C LYS A 173 -14.71 -26.88 17.24
N ARG A 174 -14.98 -28.02 16.61
CA ARG A 174 -14.04 -28.66 15.68
C ARG A 174 -13.74 -27.77 14.49
N VAL A 175 -14.74 -27.14 13.89
CA VAL A 175 -14.56 -26.21 12.74
C VAL A 175 -13.72 -25.00 13.13
N LYS A 176 -13.95 -24.42 14.31
CA LYS A 176 -13.16 -23.31 14.84
C LYS A 176 -11.70 -23.73 15.07
N ALA A 177 -11.49 -24.88 15.71
CA ALA A 177 -10.14 -25.40 15.97
C ALA A 177 -9.36 -25.69 14.68
N ILE A 178 -10.00 -26.26 13.66
CA ILE A 178 -9.37 -26.48 12.33
C ILE A 178 -8.92 -25.17 11.72
N ARG A 179 -9.82 -24.17 11.65
CA ARG A 179 -9.48 -22.86 11.07
C ARG A 179 -8.34 -22.17 11.81
N ARG A 180 -8.30 -22.30 13.13
CA ARG A 180 -7.24 -21.75 13.96
C ARG A 180 -5.93 -22.49 13.73
N LEU A 181 -5.96 -23.81 13.68
CA LEU A 181 -4.81 -24.64 13.39
C LEU A 181 -4.19 -24.34 12.03
N ASP A 182 -5.01 -24.16 10.99
CA ASP A 182 -4.54 -23.82 9.64
C ASP A 182 -3.73 -22.52 9.63
N VAL A 183 -4.18 -21.51 10.37
CA VAL A 183 -3.48 -20.22 10.45
C VAL A 183 -2.16 -20.34 11.22
N LEU A 184 -2.17 -21.02 12.37
CA LEU A 184 -0.96 -21.20 13.18
C LEU A 184 0.07 -22.10 12.49
N ASP A 185 -0.36 -23.16 11.83
CA ASP A 185 0.51 -24.05 11.05
C ASP A 185 1.14 -23.31 9.85
N ALA A 186 0.38 -22.41 9.20
CA ALA A 186 0.89 -21.55 8.15
C ALA A 186 1.97 -20.59 8.65
N PHE A 187 1.81 -19.98 9.82
CA PHE A 187 2.87 -19.18 10.45
C PHE A 187 4.10 -20.02 10.77
N TYR A 188 3.91 -21.18 11.37
CA TYR A 188 5.01 -22.06 11.75
C TYR A 188 5.83 -22.53 10.53
N LYS A 189 5.16 -23.02 9.49
CA LYS A 189 5.80 -23.51 8.27
C LYS A 189 6.50 -22.42 7.45
N SER A 190 5.93 -21.22 7.42
CA SER A 190 6.51 -20.10 6.66
C SER A 190 7.65 -19.38 7.39
N GLY A 191 7.80 -19.59 8.70
CA GLY A 191 8.74 -18.85 9.54
C GLY A 191 8.34 -17.38 9.81
N ASN A 192 7.13 -16.98 9.39
CA ASN A 192 6.61 -15.65 9.67
C ASN A 192 6.16 -15.57 11.15
N LYS A 193 6.42 -14.40 11.75
CA LYS A 193 6.03 -14.16 13.14
C LYS A 193 4.66 -13.50 13.21
N PRO A 194 3.76 -13.93 14.13
CA PRO A 194 2.43 -13.34 14.28
C PRO A 194 2.46 -11.82 14.57
N GLU A 195 3.44 -11.33 15.32
CA GLU A 195 3.57 -9.91 15.60
C GLU A 195 3.82 -9.04 14.38
N TRP A 196 4.21 -9.61 13.24
CA TRP A 196 4.38 -8.85 11.98
C TRP A 196 3.06 -8.42 11.35
N MET A 197 1.92 -8.88 11.84
CA MET A 197 0.61 -8.34 11.48
C MET A 197 0.39 -6.91 12.01
N ILE A 198 1.23 -6.45 12.93
CA ILE A 198 1.27 -5.09 13.45
C ILE A 198 2.45 -4.35 12.81
N LEU A 199 2.19 -3.17 12.29
CA LEU A 199 3.15 -2.34 11.56
C LEU A 199 3.79 -1.33 12.51
N ASN A 200 5.12 -1.33 12.60
CA ASN A 200 5.92 -0.28 13.21
C ASN A 200 6.51 0.66 12.16
N ILE A 201 6.72 0.14 10.96
CA ILE A 201 7.23 0.85 9.79
C ILE A 201 6.24 0.66 8.65
N LEU A 202 5.83 1.76 8.03
CA LEU A 202 4.93 1.75 6.89
C LEU A 202 5.73 1.97 5.60
N PRO A 203 5.72 1.04 4.64
CA PRO A 203 6.39 1.23 3.36
C PRO A 203 5.68 2.29 2.51
N VAL A 204 6.48 3.08 1.79
CA VAL A 204 5.99 4.09 0.83
C VAL A 204 6.35 3.62 -0.56
N ILE A 205 5.34 3.46 -1.41
CA ILE A 205 5.55 2.99 -2.78
C ILE A 205 6.30 4.04 -3.62
N PRO A 206 7.02 3.63 -4.67
CA PRO A 206 7.78 4.53 -5.52
C PRO A 206 6.94 5.67 -6.10
N PRO A 207 7.51 6.88 -6.29
CA PRO A 207 6.79 8.05 -6.79
C PRO A 207 6.12 7.86 -8.14
N ASP A 208 6.75 7.11 -9.06
CA ASP A 208 6.22 6.89 -10.40
C ASP A 208 4.97 5.99 -10.41
N LEU A 209 4.72 5.26 -9.33
CA LEU A 209 3.48 4.47 -9.14
C LEU A 209 2.33 5.30 -8.56
N ARG A 210 2.63 6.52 -8.09
CA ARG A 210 1.68 7.51 -7.55
C ARG A 210 1.98 8.92 -8.08
N PRO A 211 1.99 9.12 -9.40
CA PRO A 211 2.52 10.32 -10.00
C PRO A 211 1.70 11.56 -9.64
N MET A 212 2.39 12.71 -9.64
CA MET A 212 1.82 14.04 -9.61
C MET A 212 2.16 14.73 -10.93
N LEU A 213 1.17 15.03 -11.75
CA LEU A 213 1.33 15.57 -13.09
C LEU A 213 0.85 17.02 -13.15
N GLN A 214 1.64 17.89 -13.77
CA GLN A 214 1.20 19.24 -14.08
C GLN A 214 0.32 19.23 -15.32
N LEU A 215 -0.89 19.77 -15.18
CA LEU A 215 -1.81 19.98 -16.28
C LEU A 215 -1.61 21.37 -16.92
N ASP A 216 -2.16 21.54 -18.11
CA ASP A 216 -2.22 22.84 -18.76
C ASP A 216 -2.95 23.85 -17.84
N GLY A 217 -2.41 25.08 -17.74
CA GLY A 217 -2.94 26.08 -16.82
C GLY A 217 -2.37 26.06 -15.40
N GLY A 218 -1.28 25.32 -15.13
CA GLY A 218 -0.57 25.31 -13.85
C GLY A 218 -1.23 24.50 -12.74
N ARG A 219 -2.29 23.75 -13.03
CA ARG A 219 -2.94 22.82 -12.09
C ARG A 219 -2.18 21.51 -12.02
N PHE A 220 -2.23 20.85 -10.86
CA PHE A 220 -1.65 19.53 -10.66
C PHE A 220 -2.74 18.47 -10.52
N ALA A 221 -2.59 17.38 -11.25
CA ALA A 221 -3.31 16.13 -11.01
C ALA A 221 -2.43 15.21 -10.18
N SER A 222 -2.92 14.79 -9.04
CA SER A 222 -2.21 13.91 -8.12
C SER A 222 -2.96 12.60 -7.93
N SER A 223 -2.22 11.52 -7.75
CA SER A 223 -2.80 10.25 -7.30
C SER A 223 -3.41 10.41 -5.91
N ASP A 224 -4.55 9.76 -5.67
CA ASP A 224 -5.22 9.74 -4.36
C ASP A 224 -4.30 9.20 -3.24
N LEU A 225 -3.37 8.31 -3.59
CA LEU A 225 -2.39 7.78 -2.64
C LEU A 225 -1.51 8.86 -2.00
N ASN A 226 -1.16 9.90 -2.73
CA ASN A 226 -0.37 11.01 -2.20
C ASN A 226 -1.12 11.73 -1.06
N ASP A 227 -2.42 11.93 -1.20
CA ASP A 227 -3.24 12.53 -0.14
C ASP A 227 -3.35 11.60 1.07
N LEU A 228 -3.54 10.30 0.85
CA LEU A 228 -3.59 9.31 1.92
C LEU A 228 -2.26 9.21 2.67
N TYR A 229 -1.12 9.19 1.98
CA TYR A 229 0.21 9.24 2.62
C TYR A 229 0.42 10.54 3.40
N ARG A 230 0.03 11.68 2.86
CA ARG A 230 0.13 12.97 3.56
C ARG A 230 -0.68 12.97 4.85
N ARG A 231 -1.88 12.39 4.86
CA ARG A 231 -2.70 12.24 6.07
C ARG A 231 -1.99 11.39 7.13
N VAL A 232 -1.40 10.28 6.74
CA VAL A 232 -0.62 9.43 7.65
C VAL A 232 0.57 10.20 8.23
N ILE A 233 1.36 10.88 7.40
CA ILE A 233 2.54 11.64 7.84
C ILE A 233 2.14 12.77 8.79
N ASN A 234 1.07 13.50 8.48
CA ASN A 234 0.57 14.59 9.34
C ASN A 234 0.16 14.07 10.72
N ARG A 235 -0.57 12.93 10.78
CA ARG A 235 -0.96 12.32 12.05
C ARG A 235 0.25 11.81 12.82
N ASN A 236 1.19 11.17 12.14
CA ASN A 236 2.42 10.68 12.74
C ASN A 236 3.28 11.81 13.34
N ASN A 237 3.47 12.90 12.60
CA ASN A 237 4.21 14.06 13.05
C ASN A 237 3.51 14.76 14.23
N ARG A 238 2.19 14.86 14.21
CA ARG A 238 1.41 15.41 15.32
C ARG A 238 1.53 14.53 16.57
N LEU A 239 1.46 13.22 16.42
CA LEU A 239 1.67 12.28 17.51
C LEU A 239 3.08 12.44 18.11
N ALA A 240 4.12 12.52 17.27
CA ALA A 240 5.49 12.74 17.73
C ALA A 240 5.59 13.99 18.60
N ARG A 241 5.03 15.11 18.14
CA ARG A 241 5.02 16.38 18.90
C ARG A 241 4.25 16.27 20.23
N LEU A 242 3.11 15.56 20.25
CA LEU A 242 2.36 15.34 21.49
C LEU A 242 3.13 14.49 22.50
N LEU A 243 3.88 13.49 22.03
CA LEU A 243 4.75 12.68 22.90
C LEU A 243 5.92 13.47 23.46
N GLU A 244 6.57 14.31 22.64
CA GLU A 244 7.65 15.21 23.07
C GLU A 244 7.19 16.23 24.13
N LEU A 245 5.96 16.73 24.00
CA LEU A 245 5.36 17.69 24.92
C LEU A 245 4.75 17.04 26.18
N ASN A 246 4.85 15.71 26.34
CA ASN A 246 4.20 14.97 27.40
C ASN A 246 2.70 15.33 27.56
N ALA A 247 1.98 15.40 26.44
CA ALA A 247 0.57 15.75 26.43
C ALA A 247 -0.29 14.75 27.24
N PRO A 248 -1.47 15.17 27.75
CA PRO A 248 -2.37 14.29 28.48
C PRO A 248 -2.68 13.00 27.74
N GLY A 249 -2.71 11.87 28.45
CA GLY A 249 -2.86 10.53 27.88
C GLY A 249 -4.08 10.37 26.96
N ILE A 250 -5.20 11.02 27.28
CA ILE A 250 -6.41 10.99 26.48
C ILE A 250 -6.22 11.62 25.09
N ILE A 251 -5.42 12.68 24.99
CA ILE A 251 -5.12 13.35 23.72
C ILE A 251 -4.18 12.47 22.89
N VAL A 252 -3.18 11.86 23.52
CA VAL A 252 -2.25 10.94 22.87
C VAL A 252 -2.99 9.71 22.35
N GLN A 253 -3.88 9.12 23.12
CA GLN A 253 -4.70 7.98 22.72
C GLN A 253 -5.59 8.33 21.51
N ASN A 254 -6.21 9.51 21.53
CA ASN A 254 -7.03 9.96 20.41
C ASN A 254 -6.21 10.14 19.12
N GLU A 255 -5.00 10.71 19.22
CA GLU A 255 -4.13 10.86 18.05
C GLU A 255 -3.59 9.51 17.54
N LYS A 256 -3.28 8.57 18.44
CA LYS A 256 -2.94 7.19 18.08
C LYS A 256 -4.10 6.51 17.32
N ARG A 257 -5.34 6.69 17.77
CA ARG A 257 -6.54 6.19 17.08
C ARG A 257 -6.68 6.81 15.69
N MET A 258 -6.47 8.12 15.56
CA MET A 258 -6.52 8.80 14.26
C MET A 258 -5.40 8.34 13.31
N LEU A 259 -4.23 8.04 13.83
CA LEU A 259 -3.14 7.45 13.05
C LEU A 259 -3.52 6.06 12.55
N GLN A 260 -4.11 5.22 13.40
CA GLN A 260 -4.64 3.90 13.01
C GLN A 260 -5.67 4.04 11.88
N GLU A 261 -6.61 4.96 12.00
CA GLU A 261 -7.64 5.21 10.98
C GLU A 261 -7.03 5.73 9.66
N ALA A 262 -6.01 6.58 9.73
CA ALA A 262 -5.31 7.07 8.53
C ALA A 262 -4.58 5.95 7.78
N VAL A 263 -3.93 5.05 8.49
CA VAL A 263 -3.27 3.87 7.87
C VAL A 263 -4.30 2.89 7.32
N ASP A 264 -5.41 2.66 8.00
CA ASP A 264 -6.51 1.84 7.50
C ASP A 264 -7.05 2.37 6.17
N ALA A 265 -7.24 3.68 6.06
CA ALA A 265 -7.70 4.31 4.83
C ALA A 265 -6.66 4.22 3.69
N LEU A 266 -5.38 4.29 3.99
CA LEU A 266 -4.31 4.11 3.00
C LEU A 266 -4.32 2.70 2.41
N ILE A 267 -4.51 1.68 3.26
CA ILE A 267 -4.46 0.27 2.84
C ILE A 267 -5.77 -0.15 2.17
N ASP A 268 -6.91 0.08 2.81
CA ASP A 268 -8.24 -0.30 2.30
C ASP A 268 -9.33 0.69 2.75
N ASN A 269 -9.44 1.79 2.02
CA ASN A 269 -10.39 2.85 2.35
C ASN A 269 -11.84 2.35 2.28
N GLY A 270 -12.62 2.60 3.32
CA GLY A 270 -14.02 2.16 3.42
C GLY A 270 -14.20 0.74 3.96
N ARG A 271 -13.13 0.01 4.29
CA ARG A 271 -13.22 -1.31 4.92
C ARG A 271 -13.84 -1.25 6.32
N ARG A 272 -13.53 -0.19 7.06
CA ARG A 272 -14.08 0.10 8.37
C ARG A 272 -14.79 1.46 8.35
N GLY A 273 -16.12 1.42 8.36
CA GLY A 273 -16.94 2.64 8.40
C GLY A 273 -17.00 3.40 7.07
N ARG A 274 -17.25 4.70 7.15
CA ARG A 274 -17.36 5.55 5.97
C ARG A 274 -16.01 5.80 5.34
N PRO A 275 -15.89 5.71 4.00
CA PRO A 275 -14.63 5.99 3.33
C PRO A 275 -14.25 7.47 3.44
N ILE A 276 -12.95 7.75 3.49
CA ILE A 276 -12.42 9.10 3.36
C ILE A 276 -12.65 9.57 1.92
N THR A 277 -13.20 10.76 1.78
CA THR A 277 -13.55 11.36 0.48
C THR A 277 -12.63 12.53 0.14
N GLY A 278 -12.46 12.76 -1.14
CA GLY A 278 -11.83 13.93 -1.72
C GLY A 278 -12.84 14.97 -2.20
N PRO A 279 -12.43 15.92 -3.03
CA PRO A 279 -13.32 16.89 -3.65
C PRO A 279 -14.50 16.21 -4.37
N GLY A 280 -15.70 16.80 -4.25
CA GLY A 280 -16.92 16.25 -4.82
C GLY A 280 -17.44 14.98 -4.14
N SER A 281 -17.08 14.75 -2.87
CA SER A 281 -17.49 13.58 -2.07
C SER A 281 -17.11 12.22 -2.68
N ARG A 282 -16.17 12.19 -3.61
CA ARG A 282 -15.67 10.96 -4.22
C ARG A 282 -14.77 10.21 -3.23
N PRO A 283 -14.99 8.92 -2.94
CA PRO A 283 -14.07 8.12 -2.13
C PRO A 283 -12.66 8.07 -2.73
N LEU A 284 -11.64 8.26 -1.89
CA LEU A 284 -10.24 8.17 -2.32
C LEU A 284 -9.87 6.71 -2.61
N LYS A 285 -9.13 6.50 -3.70
CA LYS A 285 -8.67 5.18 -4.13
C LYS A 285 -7.45 4.76 -3.31
N SER A 286 -7.62 3.75 -2.46
CA SER A 286 -6.56 3.18 -1.62
C SER A 286 -5.72 2.14 -2.34
N LEU A 287 -4.68 1.60 -1.66
CA LEU A 287 -3.83 0.54 -2.20
C LEU A 287 -4.62 -0.71 -2.61
N SER A 288 -5.59 -1.13 -1.80
CA SER A 288 -6.47 -2.27 -2.12
C SER A 288 -7.27 -2.03 -3.41
N HIS A 289 -7.77 -0.82 -3.62
CA HIS A 289 -8.54 -0.46 -4.82
C HIS A 289 -7.66 -0.45 -6.09
N MET A 290 -6.35 -0.25 -5.95
CA MET A 290 -5.42 -0.36 -7.08
C MET A 290 -5.23 -1.80 -7.57
N LEU A 291 -5.52 -2.79 -6.73
CA LEU A 291 -5.38 -4.21 -7.04
C LEU A 291 -6.70 -4.87 -7.44
N LYS A 292 -7.81 -4.44 -6.83
CA LYS A 292 -9.14 -5.03 -6.97
C LYS A 292 -9.90 -4.53 -8.21
N GLY A 293 -10.84 -5.34 -8.67
CA GLY A 293 -11.85 -4.97 -9.66
C GLY A 293 -11.35 -4.94 -11.10
N LYS A 294 -12.23 -4.48 -12.01
CA LYS A 294 -11.99 -4.42 -13.45
C LYS A 294 -10.85 -3.47 -13.84
N GLN A 295 -10.70 -2.38 -13.09
CA GLN A 295 -9.68 -1.35 -13.29
C GLN A 295 -8.45 -1.55 -12.39
N GLY A 296 -8.39 -2.65 -11.64
CA GLY A 296 -7.26 -3.00 -10.81
C GLY A 296 -6.10 -3.57 -11.61
N ARG A 297 -4.93 -3.62 -10.96
CA ARG A 297 -3.69 -4.06 -11.60
C ARG A 297 -3.78 -5.45 -12.21
N PHE A 298 -4.42 -6.40 -11.54
CA PHE A 298 -4.54 -7.76 -12.03
C PHE A 298 -5.34 -7.85 -13.34
N ARG A 299 -6.55 -7.30 -13.38
CA ARG A 299 -7.44 -7.43 -14.52
C ARG A 299 -7.11 -6.48 -15.67
N GLN A 300 -6.58 -5.29 -15.39
CA GLN A 300 -6.33 -4.27 -16.42
C GLN A 300 -4.93 -4.36 -17.03
N ASN A 301 -3.92 -4.77 -16.26
CA ASN A 301 -2.52 -4.68 -16.67
C ASN A 301 -1.77 -6.01 -16.70
N LEU A 302 -2.21 -7.03 -15.96
CA LEU A 302 -1.51 -8.32 -15.85
C LEU A 302 -2.18 -9.44 -16.63
N LEU A 303 -3.49 -9.64 -16.50
CA LEU A 303 -4.25 -10.65 -17.26
C LEU A 303 -4.42 -10.28 -18.73
N GLY A 304 -4.35 -9.01 -19.05
CA GLY A 304 -4.40 -8.49 -20.41
C GLY A 304 -3.79 -7.10 -20.46
N LYS A 305 -3.11 -6.78 -21.57
CA LYS A 305 -2.48 -5.48 -21.81
C LYS A 305 -2.90 -4.98 -23.17
N ARG A 306 -2.92 -3.66 -23.35
CA ARG A 306 -2.93 -3.06 -24.67
C ARG A 306 -1.56 -3.29 -25.29
N VAL A 307 -1.56 -3.78 -26.52
CA VAL A 307 -0.33 -4.10 -27.27
C VAL A 307 -0.25 -3.25 -28.52
N ASP A 308 0.98 -2.98 -28.98
CA ASP A 308 1.23 -2.29 -30.23
C ASP A 308 0.81 -3.16 -31.41
N PHE A 309 0.66 -2.57 -32.58
CA PHE A 309 0.27 -3.24 -33.82
C PHE A 309 -1.07 -4.01 -33.71
N SER A 310 -2.02 -3.46 -32.97
CA SER A 310 -3.36 -4.01 -32.81
C SER A 310 -4.41 -2.94 -33.03
N GLY A 311 -5.57 -3.37 -33.53
CA GLY A 311 -6.71 -2.49 -33.79
C GLY A 311 -8.03 -3.20 -33.55
N ARG A 312 -9.08 -2.43 -33.40
CA ARG A 312 -10.45 -2.94 -33.23
C ARG A 312 -11.44 -2.12 -34.03
N SER A 313 -12.33 -2.81 -34.73
CA SER A 313 -13.39 -2.17 -35.48
C SER A 313 -14.66 -3.06 -35.49
N VAL A 314 -15.72 -2.53 -36.05
CA VAL A 314 -16.97 -3.26 -36.24
C VAL A 314 -16.78 -4.31 -37.34
N ILE A 315 -17.33 -5.49 -37.13
CA ILE A 315 -17.34 -6.58 -38.12
C ILE A 315 -18.59 -6.43 -39.01
N ALA A 316 -18.38 -6.40 -40.31
CA ALA A 316 -19.46 -6.33 -41.29
C ALA A 316 -19.34 -7.49 -42.29
N VAL A 317 -20.43 -7.81 -42.95
CA VAL A 317 -20.45 -8.85 -43.98
C VAL A 317 -19.67 -8.40 -45.22
N GLY A 318 -18.94 -9.33 -45.85
CA GLY A 318 -18.18 -9.10 -47.08
C GLY A 318 -18.49 -10.21 -48.11
N PRO A 319 -19.62 -10.14 -48.87
CA PRO A 319 -20.08 -11.23 -49.70
C PRO A 319 -19.14 -11.57 -50.85
N THR A 320 -18.25 -10.67 -51.21
CA THR A 320 -17.25 -10.87 -52.29
C THR A 320 -15.94 -11.49 -51.78
N LEU A 321 -15.76 -11.60 -50.47
CA LEU A 321 -14.55 -12.15 -49.85
C LEU A 321 -14.61 -13.69 -49.83
N LYS A 322 -13.48 -14.34 -50.07
CA LYS A 322 -13.31 -15.78 -49.88
C LYS A 322 -13.19 -16.09 -48.37
N MET A 323 -13.44 -17.36 -48.00
CA MET A 323 -13.43 -17.78 -46.59
C MET A 323 -12.12 -17.47 -45.83
N TYR A 324 -11.00 -17.40 -46.52
CA TYR A 324 -9.68 -17.09 -45.97
C TYR A 324 -9.28 -15.63 -46.08
N GLN A 325 -10.16 -14.75 -46.57
CA GLN A 325 -9.91 -13.32 -46.75
C GLN A 325 -10.68 -12.50 -45.72
N CYS A 326 -10.06 -11.44 -45.26
CA CYS A 326 -10.73 -10.38 -44.50
C CYS A 326 -10.38 -9.02 -45.10
N GLY A 327 -11.36 -8.11 -45.09
CA GLY A 327 -11.16 -6.72 -45.46
C GLY A 327 -10.81 -5.88 -44.23
N VAL A 328 -9.78 -5.05 -44.33
CA VAL A 328 -9.38 -4.12 -43.32
C VAL A 328 -9.47 -2.70 -43.88
N PRO A 329 -10.00 -1.71 -43.14
CA PRO A 329 -9.98 -0.30 -43.56
C PRO A 329 -8.55 0.17 -43.88
N ARG A 330 -8.40 0.92 -44.99
CA ARG A 330 -7.09 1.38 -45.48
C ARG A 330 -6.32 2.14 -44.42
N GLU A 331 -6.95 3.06 -43.70
CA GLU A 331 -6.34 3.86 -42.63
C GLU A 331 -5.80 2.96 -41.53
N MET A 332 -6.56 1.98 -41.11
CA MET A 332 -6.18 1.01 -40.10
C MET A 332 -4.99 0.15 -40.54
N ALA A 333 -5.02 -0.31 -41.80
CA ALA A 333 -3.92 -1.08 -42.37
C ALA A 333 -2.63 -0.25 -42.45
N ILE A 334 -2.70 1.01 -42.87
CA ILE A 334 -1.53 1.91 -42.94
C ILE A 334 -0.89 2.07 -41.58
N GLU A 335 -1.64 2.35 -40.51
CA GLU A 335 -1.10 2.51 -39.19
C GLU A 335 -0.51 1.22 -38.59
N LEU A 336 -1.19 0.09 -38.77
CA LEU A 336 -0.71 -1.20 -38.27
C LEU A 336 0.56 -1.67 -38.96
N PHE A 337 0.66 -1.47 -40.29
CA PHE A 337 1.79 -1.91 -41.09
C PHE A 337 2.84 -0.85 -41.39
N LYS A 338 2.70 0.33 -40.79
CA LYS A 338 3.59 1.49 -41.00
C LYS A 338 5.10 1.16 -40.92
N PRO A 339 5.62 0.43 -39.93
CA PRO A 339 7.04 0.08 -39.88
C PRO A 339 7.49 -0.81 -41.04
N PHE A 340 6.64 -1.75 -41.44
CA PHE A 340 6.95 -2.67 -42.53
C PHE A 340 6.94 -1.94 -43.86
N VAL A 341 5.96 -1.07 -44.10
CA VAL A 341 5.86 -0.23 -45.30
C VAL A 341 7.07 0.70 -45.40
N MET A 342 7.47 1.37 -44.29
CA MET A 342 8.65 2.23 -44.29
C MET A 342 9.92 1.44 -44.61
N ARG A 343 10.08 0.21 -44.09
CA ARG A 343 11.22 -0.65 -44.42
C ARG A 343 11.25 -1.01 -45.93
N GLU A 344 10.13 -1.39 -46.48
CA GLU A 344 10.05 -1.74 -47.91
C GLU A 344 10.32 -0.53 -48.83
N ILE A 345 9.82 0.65 -48.47
CA ILE A 345 10.06 1.89 -49.21
C ILE A 345 11.57 2.22 -49.27
N VAL A 346 12.26 2.06 -48.14
CA VAL A 346 13.72 2.27 -48.12
C VAL A 346 14.47 1.15 -48.81
N ALA A 347 14.04 -0.13 -48.66
CA ALA A 347 14.68 -1.26 -49.32
C ALA A 347 14.55 -1.26 -50.85
N ARG A 348 13.49 -0.65 -51.36
CA ARG A 348 13.26 -0.46 -52.82
C ARG A 348 13.86 0.82 -53.35
N ASP A 349 14.69 1.55 -52.57
CA ASP A 349 15.30 2.81 -52.97
C ASP A 349 14.35 3.93 -53.40
N ILE A 350 13.08 3.84 -53.04
CA ILE A 350 12.10 4.91 -53.31
C ILE A 350 12.45 6.19 -52.56
N VAL A 351 12.95 6.04 -51.33
CA VAL A 351 13.52 7.11 -50.52
C VAL A 351 14.80 6.62 -49.81
N GLN A 352 15.74 7.53 -49.57
CA GLN A 352 17.06 7.19 -49.02
C GLN A 352 17.13 7.07 -47.50
N ASN A 353 16.12 7.57 -46.76
CA ASN A 353 16.14 7.52 -45.31
C ASN A 353 14.73 7.31 -44.70
N VAL A 354 14.73 6.81 -43.48
CA VAL A 354 13.52 6.50 -42.70
C VAL A 354 12.63 7.72 -42.45
N LYS A 355 13.23 8.93 -42.32
CA LYS A 355 12.48 10.16 -42.09
C LYS A 355 11.66 10.56 -43.34
N ALA A 356 12.23 10.39 -44.52
CA ALA A 356 11.52 10.62 -45.77
C ALA A 356 10.43 9.55 -46.02
N ALA A 357 10.73 8.28 -45.70
CA ALA A 357 9.73 7.18 -45.76
C ALA A 357 8.54 7.47 -44.83
N LYS A 358 8.77 7.92 -43.61
CA LYS A 358 7.71 8.31 -42.67
C LYS A 358 6.82 9.40 -43.22
N ARG A 359 7.39 10.45 -43.80
CA ARG A 359 6.64 11.55 -44.43
C ARG A 359 5.80 11.10 -45.64
N LEU A 360 6.33 10.16 -46.42
CA LEU A 360 5.63 9.60 -47.57
C LEU A 360 4.38 8.83 -47.14
N VAL A 361 4.54 7.95 -46.15
CA VAL A 361 3.43 7.17 -45.56
C VAL A 361 2.38 8.06 -44.90
N GLU A 362 2.81 9.13 -44.20
CA GLU A 362 1.88 10.07 -43.56
C GLU A 362 1.08 10.91 -44.54
N ARG A 363 1.60 11.17 -45.74
CA ARG A 363 0.86 11.81 -46.84
C ARG A 363 -0.13 10.87 -47.53
N GLY A 364 0.08 9.56 -47.43
CA GLY A 364 -0.77 8.55 -48.06
C GLY A 364 -0.49 8.33 -49.56
N ASP A 365 0.71 8.75 -49.99
CA ASP A 365 1.17 8.58 -51.39
C ASP A 365 1.55 7.13 -51.71
#